data_e9171a9e62dc99486ce4bc066f958889
#
_entry.id   e9171a9e62dc99486ce4bc066f958889
#
_cell.length_a   1.000
_cell.length_b   1.000
_cell.length_c   1.000
_cell.angle_alpha   90.00
_cell.angle_beta   90.00
_cell.angle_gamma   90.00
#
_symmetry.space_group_name_H-M   'P 1'
#
loop_
_entity.id
_entity.type
_entity.pdbx_description
1 polymer ?
#
loop_
_entity_poly.entity_id
_entity_poly.type
_entity_poly.pdbx_seq_one_letter_code
_entity_poly.pdbx_strand_id
1 'polypeptide(L)'
;MTRKQRVFVTGASSELMLQVLAKVDTERFDITGLTRSKNALDYNGIRWLEGDIQNSEQYLKFVVESDIIIHAAAITHSKTQKDYFDVNHEGTRKLISCISKEKKPLFVFISSRVAGEESGAYGVSKLRAEEEVKKLKKWVVIRPSEVYGGTKSEGIEKTIHDAINGGVQLCPAGVESKMYPIHISDTVDVIFEAAFEKIKENQTIVLNGSVGYSFKELLLMIERVSGRKITIVLIPRWFLGLVGIVSKLLPMDIGFVPDQVARLYSKKTYTEAAKTTVELESYIGEIVKRQNEG
;
A
#
# COMPACT_ATOMS: atom_id res chain seq x y z
N MET A 1 -36.97 6.50 -5.45
CA MET A 1 -35.71 5.93 -4.92
C MET A 1 -34.56 6.58 -5.66
N THR A 2 -33.59 7.15 -4.96
CA THR A 2 -32.38 7.70 -5.56
C THR A 2 -31.55 6.55 -6.12
N ARG A 3 -31.01 6.69 -7.33
CA ARG A 3 -30.12 5.69 -7.95
C ARG A 3 -28.89 5.47 -7.08
N LYS A 4 -28.52 4.20 -6.80
CA LYS A 4 -27.24 3.86 -6.15
C LYS A 4 -26.07 4.37 -7.00
N GLN A 5 -25.03 4.91 -6.33
CA GLN A 5 -23.80 5.27 -7.01
C GLN A 5 -22.98 4.01 -7.36
N ARG A 6 -22.48 3.92 -8.58
CA ARG A 6 -21.69 2.78 -9.04
C ARG A 6 -20.21 2.99 -8.72
N VAL A 7 -19.65 2.02 -8.03
CA VAL A 7 -18.24 2.05 -7.59
C VAL A 7 -17.49 0.89 -8.23
N PHE A 8 -16.40 1.20 -8.91
CA PHE A 8 -15.50 0.19 -9.43
C PHE A 8 -14.20 0.19 -8.64
N VAL A 9 -13.80 -0.98 -8.13
CA VAL A 9 -12.63 -1.13 -7.25
C VAL A 9 -11.65 -2.13 -7.85
N THR A 10 -10.42 -1.73 -8.09
CA THR A 10 -9.33 -2.64 -8.48
C THR A 10 -8.46 -2.97 -7.29
N GLY A 11 -7.86 -4.18 -7.28
CA GLY A 11 -7.16 -4.66 -6.09
C GLY A 11 -8.10 -4.90 -4.92
N ALA A 12 -9.38 -5.12 -5.20
CA ALA A 12 -10.48 -5.20 -4.24
C ALA A 12 -10.30 -6.34 -3.21
N SER A 13 -9.56 -7.39 -3.56
CA SER A 13 -9.24 -8.52 -2.66
C SER A 13 -8.04 -8.28 -1.74
N SER A 14 -7.39 -7.10 -1.82
CA SER A 14 -6.34 -6.77 -0.84
C SER A 14 -6.95 -6.55 0.55
N GLU A 15 -6.21 -6.89 1.59
CA GLU A 15 -6.65 -6.72 2.97
C GLU A 15 -7.12 -5.29 3.26
N LEU A 16 -6.35 -4.30 2.83
CA LEU A 16 -6.70 -2.89 2.97
C LEU A 16 -8.05 -2.57 2.34
N MET A 17 -8.29 -3.03 1.10
CA MET A 17 -9.54 -2.76 0.41
C MET A 17 -10.72 -3.54 0.97
N LEU A 18 -10.50 -4.77 1.44
CA LEU A 18 -11.55 -5.54 2.12
C LEU A 18 -12.06 -4.81 3.38
N GLN A 19 -11.15 -4.21 4.17
CA GLN A 19 -11.54 -3.42 5.34
C GLN A 19 -12.27 -2.12 4.95
N VAL A 20 -11.86 -1.46 3.86
CA VAL A 20 -12.60 -0.29 3.32
C VAL A 20 -14.00 -0.71 2.89
N LEU A 21 -14.12 -1.79 2.12
CA LEU A 21 -15.38 -2.27 1.57
C LEU A 21 -16.35 -2.78 2.65
N ALA A 22 -15.83 -3.32 3.76
CA ALA A 22 -16.64 -3.74 4.91
C ALA A 22 -17.39 -2.58 5.59
N LYS A 23 -16.94 -1.32 5.40
CA LYS A 23 -17.59 -0.13 5.95
C LYS A 23 -18.64 0.49 5.01
N VAL A 24 -18.72 0.01 3.75
CA VAL A 24 -19.57 0.67 2.74
C VAL A 24 -21.04 0.29 2.89
N ASP A 25 -21.90 1.31 2.87
CA ASP A 25 -23.35 1.15 2.83
C ASP A 25 -23.81 0.68 1.43
N THR A 26 -24.10 -0.62 1.32
CA THR A 26 -24.54 -1.24 0.06
C THR A 26 -25.95 -0.83 -0.39
N GLU A 27 -26.71 -0.13 0.45
CA GLU A 27 -27.98 0.46 0.03
C GLU A 27 -27.76 1.75 -0.80
N ARG A 28 -26.65 2.44 -0.58
CA ARG A 28 -26.30 3.66 -1.30
C ARG A 28 -25.35 3.42 -2.48
N PHE A 29 -24.55 2.35 -2.42
CA PHE A 29 -23.48 2.08 -3.39
C PHE A 29 -23.64 0.70 -4.03
N ASP A 30 -23.50 0.62 -5.37
CA ASP A 30 -23.42 -0.62 -6.16
C ASP A 30 -21.95 -0.87 -6.49
N ILE A 31 -21.33 -1.86 -5.84
CA ILE A 31 -19.89 -2.07 -5.86
C ILE A 31 -19.53 -3.23 -6.77
N THR A 32 -18.59 -2.99 -7.68
CA THR A 32 -17.92 -4.03 -8.48
C THR A 32 -16.44 -4.06 -8.13
N GLY A 33 -15.96 -5.18 -7.58
CA GLY A 33 -14.57 -5.41 -7.20
C GLY A 33 -13.84 -6.28 -8.20
N LEU A 34 -12.78 -5.76 -8.84
CA LEU A 34 -11.89 -6.52 -9.72
C LEU A 34 -10.85 -7.28 -8.90
N THR A 35 -10.76 -8.59 -9.11
CA THR A 35 -9.79 -9.48 -8.48
C THR A 35 -9.22 -10.50 -9.47
N ARG A 36 -7.97 -10.91 -9.30
CA ARG A 36 -7.37 -11.97 -10.13
C ARG A 36 -7.86 -13.38 -9.81
N SER A 37 -8.44 -13.56 -8.63
CA SER A 37 -9.01 -14.83 -8.21
C SER A 37 -10.25 -14.60 -7.36
N LYS A 38 -11.35 -15.29 -7.69
CA LYS A 38 -12.61 -15.26 -6.93
C LYS A 38 -12.64 -16.19 -5.73
N ASN A 39 -11.61 -17.01 -5.56
CA ASN A 39 -11.62 -18.04 -4.52
C ASN A 39 -11.83 -17.43 -3.13
N ALA A 40 -12.90 -17.84 -2.47
CA ALA A 40 -13.25 -17.55 -1.07
C ALA A 40 -13.62 -16.08 -0.72
N LEU A 41 -14.04 -15.25 -1.68
CA LEU A 41 -14.53 -13.90 -1.38
C LEU A 41 -16.06 -13.89 -1.34
N ASP A 42 -16.61 -14.19 -0.17
CA ASP A 42 -18.05 -14.01 0.11
C ASP A 42 -18.27 -12.74 0.95
N TYR A 43 -18.22 -11.59 0.28
CA TYR A 43 -18.59 -10.31 0.86
C TYR A 43 -19.96 -9.92 0.33
N ASN A 44 -20.98 -9.95 1.19
CA ASN A 44 -22.34 -9.58 0.87
C ASN A 44 -22.42 -8.16 0.27
N GLY A 45 -23.11 -8.05 -0.86
CA GLY A 45 -23.36 -6.77 -1.52
C GLY A 45 -22.26 -6.30 -2.48
N ILE A 46 -21.20 -7.10 -2.70
CA ILE A 46 -20.14 -6.80 -3.68
C ILE A 46 -20.25 -7.75 -4.87
N ARG A 47 -20.30 -7.18 -6.08
CA ARG A 47 -20.15 -7.95 -7.31
C ARG A 47 -18.68 -8.20 -7.59
N TRP A 48 -18.24 -9.46 -7.50
CA TRP A 48 -16.87 -9.83 -7.83
C TRP A 48 -16.70 -10.10 -9.33
N LEU A 49 -15.75 -9.40 -9.91
CA LEU A 49 -15.31 -9.56 -11.28
C LEU A 49 -13.92 -10.18 -11.29
N GLU A 50 -13.78 -11.36 -11.90
CA GLU A 50 -12.47 -11.95 -12.14
C GLU A 50 -11.82 -11.34 -13.36
N GLY A 51 -10.58 -10.88 -13.20
CA GLY A 51 -9.85 -10.24 -14.28
C GLY A 51 -8.53 -9.60 -13.83
N ASP A 52 -7.76 -9.18 -14.82
CA ASP A 52 -6.47 -8.51 -14.63
C ASP A 52 -6.55 -7.06 -15.08
N ILE A 53 -5.88 -6.16 -14.32
CA ILE A 53 -5.82 -4.73 -14.64
C ILE A 53 -5.19 -4.45 -16.02
N GLN A 54 -4.39 -5.38 -16.53
CA GLN A 54 -3.77 -5.29 -17.84
C GLN A 54 -4.73 -5.63 -19.00
N ASN A 55 -5.86 -6.26 -18.71
CA ASN A 55 -6.87 -6.63 -19.72
C ASN A 55 -8.15 -5.79 -19.55
N SER A 56 -8.18 -4.63 -20.21
CA SER A 56 -9.27 -3.66 -20.08
C SER A 56 -10.63 -4.16 -20.60
N GLU A 57 -10.64 -5.11 -21.55
CA GLU A 57 -11.88 -5.67 -22.10
C GLU A 57 -12.74 -6.34 -21.02
N GLN A 58 -12.09 -6.94 -20.02
CA GLN A 58 -12.76 -7.64 -18.92
C GLN A 58 -13.60 -6.71 -18.03
N TYR A 59 -13.20 -5.43 -17.90
CA TYR A 59 -13.82 -4.50 -16.96
C TYR A 59 -14.36 -3.20 -17.60
N LEU A 60 -14.17 -2.99 -18.90
CA LEU A 60 -14.55 -1.76 -19.61
C LEU A 60 -15.97 -1.28 -19.27
N LYS A 61 -16.97 -2.18 -19.38
CA LYS A 61 -18.37 -1.82 -19.14
C LYS A 61 -18.63 -1.28 -17.74
N PHE A 62 -17.90 -1.80 -16.73
CA PHE A 62 -18.06 -1.36 -15.36
C PHE A 62 -17.42 0.00 -15.13
N VAL A 63 -16.24 0.25 -15.72
CA VAL A 63 -15.54 1.54 -15.64
C VAL A 63 -16.35 2.66 -16.31
N VAL A 64 -16.87 2.41 -17.52
CA VAL A 64 -17.71 3.39 -18.26
C VAL A 64 -18.93 3.83 -17.43
N GLU A 65 -19.52 2.93 -16.66
CA GLU A 65 -20.70 3.19 -15.86
C GLU A 65 -20.42 3.74 -14.46
N SER A 66 -19.17 3.76 -14.01
CA SER A 66 -18.80 4.12 -12.64
C SER A 66 -18.97 5.61 -12.35
N ASP A 67 -19.43 5.93 -11.15
CA ASP A 67 -19.46 7.26 -10.56
C ASP A 67 -18.20 7.50 -9.70
N ILE A 68 -17.64 6.41 -9.14
CA ILE A 68 -16.42 6.40 -8.32
C ILE A 68 -15.54 5.23 -8.80
N ILE A 69 -14.24 5.46 -8.90
CA ILE A 69 -13.24 4.43 -9.18
C ILE A 69 -12.19 4.46 -8.07
N ILE A 70 -11.99 3.33 -7.38
CA ILE A 70 -10.92 3.18 -6.40
C ILE A 70 -9.86 2.26 -7.00
N HIS A 71 -8.67 2.79 -7.25
CA HIS A 71 -7.60 2.03 -7.88
C HIS A 71 -6.50 1.69 -6.86
N ALA A 72 -6.55 0.45 -6.35
CA ALA A 72 -5.59 -0.09 -5.41
C ALA A 72 -4.77 -1.27 -5.99
N ALA A 73 -5.08 -1.71 -7.22
CA ALA A 73 -4.30 -2.77 -7.86
C ALA A 73 -2.87 -2.30 -8.13
N ALA A 74 -1.91 -3.01 -7.58
CA ALA A 74 -0.48 -2.78 -7.79
C ALA A 74 0.31 -4.05 -7.46
N ILE A 75 1.53 -4.14 -7.96
CA ILE A 75 2.55 -5.04 -7.44
C ILE A 75 3.56 -4.24 -6.62
N THR A 76 3.94 -4.77 -5.48
CA THR A 76 4.89 -4.17 -4.54
C THR A 76 6.24 -4.87 -4.56
N HIS A 77 6.27 -6.11 -5.03
CA HIS A 77 7.44 -6.97 -5.12
C HIS A 77 7.50 -7.64 -6.49
N SER A 78 8.61 -7.51 -7.19
CA SER A 78 8.96 -8.25 -8.41
C SER A 78 10.47 -8.34 -8.57
N LYS A 79 10.93 -9.44 -9.20
CA LYS A 79 12.33 -9.63 -9.60
C LYS A 79 12.68 -8.80 -10.83
N THR A 80 11.69 -8.41 -11.63
CA THR A 80 11.89 -7.62 -12.85
C THR A 80 11.36 -6.20 -12.69
N GLN A 81 12.13 -5.22 -13.17
CA GLN A 81 11.67 -3.82 -13.16
C GLN A 81 10.49 -3.60 -14.09
N LYS A 82 10.46 -4.32 -15.20
CA LYS A 82 9.40 -4.24 -16.21
C LYS A 82 8.00 -4.48 -15.62
N ASP A 83 7.87 -5.47 -14.74
CA ASP A 83 6.58 -5.82 -14.14
C ASP A 83 5.96 -4.65 -13.36
N TYR A 84 6.80 -3.85 -12.66
CA TYR A 84 6.28 -2.66 -11.97
C TYR A 84 5.68 -1.64 -12.94
N PHE A 85 6.32 -1.41 -14.09
CA PHE A 85 5.78 -0.49 -15.10
C PHE A 85 4.54 -1.07 -15.78
N ASP A 86 4.57 -2.34 -16.15
CA ASP A 86 3.44 -3.00 -16.84
C ASP A 86 2.16 -2.98 -15.98
N VAL A 87 2.29 -3.27 -14.69
CA VAL A 87 1.12 -3.34 -13.80
C VAL A 87 0.78 -1.96 -13.21
N ASN A 88 1.75 -1.28 -12.57
CA ASN A 88 1.44 -0.08 -11.80
C ASN A 88 1.22 1.15 -12.69
N HIS A 89 1.97 1.29 -13.78
CA HIS A 89 1.84 2.44 -14.67
C HIS A 89 0.91 2.13 -15.86
N GLU A 90 1.27 1.14 -16.70
CA GLU A 90 0.49 0.84 -17.89
C GLU A 90 -0.92 0.30 -17.55
N GLY A 91 -1.03 -0.50 -16.47
CA GLY A 91 -2.33 -0.92 -15.95
C GLY A 91 -3.21 0.26 -15.54
N THR A 92 -2.63 1.24 -14.83
CA THR A 92 -3.33 2.49 -14.48
C THR A 92 -3.74 3.27 -15.74
N ARG A 93 -2.84 3.42 -16.71
CA ARG A 93 -3.10 4.11 -17.97
C ARG A 93 -4.25 3.44 -18.76
N LYS A 94 -4.27 2.12 -18.84
CA LYS A 94 -5.36 1.35 -19.45
C LYS A 94 -6.68 1.57 -18.73
N LEU A 95 -6.68 1.53 -17.40
CA LEU A 95 -7.89 1.80 -16.60
C LEU A 95 -8.43 3.20 -16.90
N ILE A 96 -7.59 4.21 -16.90
CA ILE A 96 -7.96 5.59 -17.21
C ILE A 96 -8.51 5.72 -18.62
N SER A 97 -7.94 5.02 -19.61
CA SER A 97 -8.41 5.07 -20.99
C SER A 97 -9.83 4.52 -21.19
N CYS A 98 -10.33 3.71 -20.25
CA CYS A 98 -11.72 3.22 -20.25
C CYS A 98 -12.72 4.26 -19.74
N ILE A 99 -12.27 5.37 -19.14
CA ILE A 99 -13.17 6.40 -18.61
C ILE A 99 -13.78 7.19 -19.78
N SER A 100 -15.12 7.25 -19.83
CA SER A 100 -15.82 8.05 -20.84
C SER A 100 -15.50 9.54 -20.66
N LYS A 101 -15.35 10.26 -21.77
CA LYS A 101 -15.09 11.71 -21.78
C LYS A 101 -16.26 12.52 -21.20
N GLU A 102 -17.49 12.00 -21.33
CA GLU A 102 -18.70 12.64 -20.80
C GLU A 102 -18.84 12.40 -19.29
N LYS A 103 -18.50 11.20 -18.82
CA LYS A 103 -18.59 10.83 -17.43
C LYS A 103 -17.26 11.14 -16.72
N LYS A 104 -17.33 11.89 -15.66
CA LYS A 104 -16.16 12.35 -14.87
C LYS A 104 -16.23 11.73 -13.49
N PRO A 105 -15.95 10.41 -13.37
CA PRO A 105 -15.97 9.76 -12.05
C PRO A 105 -14.93 10.38 -11.14
N LEU A 106 -15.18 10.29 -9.84
CA LEU A 106 -14.12 10.51 -8.84
C LEU A 106 -13.15 9.34 -8.92
N PHE A 107 -11.86 9.64 -9.10
CA PHE A 107 -10.79 8.64 -9.16
C PHE A 107 -9.91 8.70 -7.91
N VAL A 108 -10.04 7.72 -7.03
CA VAL A 108 -9.22 7.58 -5.82
C VAL A 108 -8.09 6.59 -6.10
N PHE A 109 -6.86 7.07 -6.08
CA PHE A 109 -5.67 6.27 -6.39
C PHE A 109 -4.85 6.00 -5.15
N ILE A 110 -4.65 4.72 -4.83
CA ILE A 110 -3.77 4.31 -3.74
C ILE A 110 -2.35 4.22 -4.27
N SER A 111 -1.58 5.25 -4.01
CA SER A 111 -0.18 5.37 -4.35
C SER A 111 0.72 4.86 -3.21
N SER A 112 1.83 5.50 -2.98
CA SER A 112 2.76 5.21 -1.89
C SER A 112 3.61 6.44 -1.57
N ARG A 113 4.03 6.59 -0.33
CA ARG A 113 4.98 7.63 0.08
C ARG A 113 6.33 7.55 -0.65
N VAL A 114 6.68 6.36 -1.15
CA VAL A 114 7.92 6.18 -1.94
C VAL A 114 7.74 6.52 -3.42
N ALA A 115 6.58 7.03 -3.88
CA ALA A 115 6.41 7.49 -5.25
C ALA A 115 7.36 8.66 -5.52
N GLY A 116 8.40 8.42 -6.34
CA GLY A 116 9.49 9.37 -6.61
C GLY A 116 10.52 8.82 -7.56
N GLU A 117 11.29 9.71 -8.21
CA GLU A 117 12.26 9.36 -9.27
C GLU A 117 13.44 8.52 -8.75
N GLU A 118 13.84 8.68 -7.49
CA GLU A 118 14.99 7.98 -6.90
C GLU A 118 14.60 6.71 -6.14
N SER A 119 13.33 6.30 -6.19
CA SER A 119 12.76 5.24 -5.33
C SER A 119 12.66 3.87 -6.01
N GLY A 120 13.56 3.59 -6.96
CA GLY A 120 13.55 2.34 -7.72
C GLY A 120 12.37 2.24 -8.69
N ALA A 121 12.26 1.10 -9.37
CA ALA A 121 11.24 0.90 -10.39
C ALA A 121 9.81 0.94 -9.81
N TYR A 122 9.61 0.46 -8.58
CA TYR A 122 8.32 0.58 -7.91
C TYR A 122 7.94 2.04 -7.68
N GLY A 123 8.83 2.84 -7.05
CA GLY A 123 8.53 4.23 -6.75
C GLY A 123 8.32 5.07 -8.01
N VAL A 124 9.15 4.86 -9.04
CA VAL A 124 9.00 5.53 -10.34
C VAL A 124 7.69 5.12 -11.02
N SER A 125 7.34 3.82 -11.03
CA SER A 125 6.09 3.36 -11.64
C SER A 125 4.84 3.95 -10.96
N LYS A 126 4.86 4.10 -9.62
CA LYS A 126 3.78 4.77 -8.88
C LYS A 126 3.71 6.26 -9.20
N LEU A 127 4.87 6.94 -9.30
CA LEU A 127 4.93 8.35 -9.67
C LEU A 127 4.34 8.57 -11.08
N ARG A 128 4.74 7.76 -12.08
CA ARG A 128 4.19 7.83 -13.44
C ARG A 128 2.69 7.58 -13.47
N ALA A 129 2.20 6.63 -12.67
CA ALA A 129 0.76 6.40 -12.53
C ALA A 129 0.02 7.61 -11.95
N GLU A 130 0.60 8.30 -10.95
CA GLU A 130 0.02 9.54 -10.41
C GLU A 130 -0.05 10.66 -11.46
N GLU A 131 0.96 10.78 -12.32
CA GLU A 131 0.96 11.76 -13.42
C GLU A 131 -0.21 11.52 -14.38
N GLU A 132 -0.55 10.26 -14.68
CA GLU A 132 -1.72 9.93 -15.47
C GLU A 132 -3.03 10.27 -14.73
N VAL A 133 -3.13 9.92 -13.46
CA VAL A 133 -4.30 10.21 -12.62
C VAL A 133 -4.57 11.72 -12.51
N LYS A 134 -3.54 12.53 -12.35
CA LYS A 134 -3.64 13.99 -12.22
C LYS A 134 -4.14 14.71 -13.49
N LYS A 135 -4.18 14.02 -14.64
CA LYS A 135 -4.81 14.54 -15.87
C LYS A 135 -6.33 14.43 -15.84
N LEU A 136 -6.90 13.65 -14.93
CA LEU A 136 -8.35 13.49 -14.77
C LEU A 136 -8.99 14.76 -14.18
N LYS A 137 -10.32 14.89 -14.38
CA LYS A 137 -11.08 16.05 -13.90
C LYS A 137 -11.24 16.06 -12.38
N LYS A 138 -11.44 14.88 -11.80
CA LYS A 138 -11.68 14.66 -10.36
C LYS A 138 -10.84 13.51 -9.86
N TRP A 139 -9.91 13.78 -8.98
CA TRP A 139 -9.02 12.76 -8.46
C TRP A 139 -8.59 13.03 -7.02
N VAL A 140 -8.24 11.96 -6.32
CA VAL A 140 -7.53 12.00 -5.04
C VAL A 140 -6.42 10.96 -5.10
N VAL A 141 -5.20 11.37 -4.83
CA VAL A 141 -4.05 10.48 -4.69
C VAL A 141 -3.75 10.31 -3.21
N ILE A 142 -3.73 9.07 -2.72
CA ILE A 142 -3.39 8.75 -1.34
C ILE A 142 -2.02 8.07 -1.33
N ARG A 143 -1.07 8.61 -0.58
CA ARG A 143 0.30 8.11 -0.40
C ARG A 143 0.50 7.58 1.02
N PRO A 144 0.10 6.32 1.32
CA PRO A 144 0.38 5.74 2.61
C PRO A 144 1.89 5.58 2.83
N SER A 145 2.29 5.73 4.08
CA SER A 145 3.59 5.39 4.61
C SER A 145 3.69 3.86 4.81
N GLU A 146 4.53 3.42 5.74
CA GLU A 146 4.66 2.01 6.11
C GLU A 146 3.42 1.58 6.91
N VAL A 147 2.48 0.86 6.27
CA VAL A 147 1.23 0.43 6.90
C VAL A 147 1.49 -0.82 7.75
N TYR A 148 0.99 -0.80 9.01
CA TYR A 148 1.04 -1.93 9.94
C TYR A 148 -0.36 -2.29 10.48
N GLY A 149 -0.48 -3.40 11.20
CA GLY A 149 -1.76 -3.86 11.76
C GLY A 149 -2.57 -4.75 10.84
N GLY A 150 -1.95 -5.23 9.75
CA GLY A 150 -2.56 -6.21 8.85
C GLY A 150 -2.32 -7.66 9.29
N THR A 151 -3.02 -8.60 8.64
CA THR A 151 -2.86 -10.04 8.89
C THR A 151 -1.68 -10.64 8.12
N LYS A 152 -1.21 -9.96 7.07
CA LYS A 152 -0.09 -10.41 6.25
C LYS A 152 1.23 -9.91 6.82
N SER A 153 2.16 -10.85 7.04
CA SER A 153 3.53 -10.54 7.46
C SER A 153 4.37 -10.03 6.29
N GLU A 154 4.16 -8.77 5.89
CA GLU A 154 4.89 -8.10 4.81
C GLU A 154 5.40 -6.72 5.28
N GLY A 155 6.46 -6.20 4.64
CA GLY A 155 6.99 -4.87 4.91
C GLY A 155 7.36 -4.65 6.39
N ILE A 156 6.83 -3.59 7.00
CA ILE A 156 7.10 -3.26 8.40
C ILE A 156 6.49 -4.28 9.37
N GLU A 157 5.34 -4.88 9.03
CA GLU A 157 4.69 -5.91 9.84
C GLU A 157 5.62 -7.13 10.02
N LYS A 158 6.27 -7.56 8.93
CA LYS A 158 7.28 -8.61 9.01
C LYS A 158 8.44 -8.22 9.93
N THR A 159 8.94 -7.00 9.83
CA THR A 159 10.03 -6.51 10.69
C THR A 159 9.61 -6.54 12.16
N ILE A 160 8.38 -6.14 12.48
CA ILE A 160 7.84 -6.17 13.84
C ILE A 160 7.79 -7.61 14.36
N HIS A 161 7.17 -8.53 13.60
CA HIS A 161 7.03 -9.93 14.00
C HIS A 161 8.38 -10.64 14.17
N ASP A 162 9.33 -10.40 13.26
CA ASP A 162 10.67 -10.98 13.35
C ASP A 162 11.43 -10.44 14.59
N ALA A 163 11.28 -9.14 14.89
CA ALA A 163 12.02 -8.49 15.97
C ALA A 163 11.42 -8.71 17.36
N ILE A 164 10.11 -8.89 17.50
CA ILE A 164 9.43 -9.11 18.79
C ILE A 164 10.02 -10.33 19.54
N ASN A 165 10.49 -11.33 18.81
CA ASN A 165 11.09 -12.52 19.39
C ASN A 165 12.56 -12.31 19.85
N GLY A 166 13.12 -11.13 19.63
CA GLY A 166 14.51 -10.82 19.93
C GLY A 166 15.50 -11.45 18.95
N GLY A 167 16.74 -11.66 19.40
CA GLY A 167 17.79 -12.30 18.60
C GLY A 167 18.52 -11.34 17.66
N VAL A 168 19.07 -11.86 16.56
CA VAL A 168 19.86 -11.06 15.61
C VAL A 168 18.96 -10.42 14.56
N GLN A 169 19.04 -9.08 14.46
CA GLN A 169 18.30 -8.30 13.48
C GLN A 169 19.27 -7.53 12.56
N LEU A 170 19.06 -7.67 11.25
CA LEU A 170 19.85 -6.98 10.24
C LEU A 170 19.33 -5.55 10.06
N CYS A 171 20.18 -4.56 10.23
CA CYS A 171 19.82 -3.15 10.12
C CYS A 171 20.62 -2.50 8.99
N PRO A 172 19.98 -1.98 7.94
CA PRO A 172 20.67 -1.25 6.86
C PRO A 172 21.38 -0.01 7.39
N ALA A 173 22.67 0.11 7.11
CA ALA A 173 23.49 1.25 7.52
C ALA A 173 23.33 2.43 6.54
N GLY A 174 23.39 3.67 7.05
CA GLY A 174 23.38 4.88 6.23
C GLY A 174 22.02 5.22 5.61
N VAL A 175 20.92 4.72 6.16
CA VAL A 175 19.56 5.13 5.78
C VAL A 175 19.22 6.41 6.55
N GLU A 176 19.09 7.53 5.82
CA GLU A 176 18.78 8.83 6.41
C GLU A 176 17.27 9.05 6.56
N SER A 177 16.47 8.47 5.66
CA SER A 177 15.02 8.64 5.67
C SER A 177 14.38 7.86 6.81
N LYS A 178 13.57 8.56 7.62
CA LYS A 178 12.74 7.92 8.65
C LYS A 178 11.50 7.26 8.05
N MET A 179 11.08 6.15 8.64
CA MET A 179 9.76 5.57 8.47
C MET A 179 8.78 6.30 9.37
N TYR A 180 7.55 6.43 8.93
CA TYR A 180 6.44 7.00 9.71
C TYR A 180 5.26 6.02 9.69
N PRO A 181 5.38 4.90 10.43
CA PRO A 181 4.40 3.83 10.37
C PRO A 181 3.00 4.34 10.71
N ILE A 182 2.01 3.88 9.92
CA ILE A 182 0.60 4.22 10.11
C ILE A 182 -0.23 2.93 10.23
N HIS A 183 -1.18 2.91 11.15
CA HIS A 183 -2.04 1.75 11.32
C HIS A 183 -3.01 1.58 10.14
N ILE A 184 -3.32 0.32 9.82
CA ILE A 184 -4.20 0.00 8.69
C ILE A 184 -5.59 0.63 8.85
N SER A 185 -6.14 0.71 10.07
CA SER A 185 -7.44 1.35 10.32
C SER A 185 -7.45 2.84 9.95
N ASP A 186 -6.39 3.59 10.30
CA ASP A 186 -6.29 5.01 9.96
C ASP A 186 -6.18 5.21 8.43
N THR A 187 -5.49 4.29 7.75
CA THR A 187 -5.41 4.28 6.28
C THR A 187 -6.75 3.97 5.65
N VAL A 188 -7.48 2.99 6.20
CA VAL A 188 -8.85 2.62 5.78
C VAL A 188 -9.80 3.80 5.90
N ASP A 189 -9.75 4.52 7.02
CA ASP A 189 -10.63 5.66 7.27
C ASP A 189 -10.42 6.77 6.24
N VAL A 190 -9.18 7.13 5.94
CA VAL A 190 -8.89 8.15 4.93
C VAL A 190 -9.31 7.72 3.52
N ILE A 191 -9.12 6.44 3.16
CA ILE A 191 -9.58 5.92 1.86
C ILE A 191 -11.11 5.96 1.79
N PHE A 192 -11.78 5.57 2.87
CA PHE A 192 -13.24 5.57 2.96
C PHE A 192 -13.78 7.00 2.81
N GLU A 193 -13.25 7.96 3.58
CA GLU A 193 -13.63 9.37 3.48
C GLU A 193 -13.41 9.91 2.06
N ALA A 194 -12.26 9.60 1.44
CA ALA A 194 -11.91 10.05 0.11
C ALA A 194 -12.86 9.53 -0.98
N ALA A 195 -13.37 8.32 -0.84
CA ALA A 195 -14.20 7.67 -1.84
C ALA A 195 -15.70 7.88 -1.62
N PHE A 196 -16.17 7.90 -0.37
CA PHE A 196 -17.59 7.79 -0.03
C PHE A 196 -18.16 8.99 0.72
N GLU A 197 -17.29 9.88 1.20
CA GLU A 197 -17.66 11.13 1.85
C GLU A 197 -17.23 12.34 1.00
N LYS A 198 -17.57 13.54 1.44
CA LYS A 198 -17.19 14.76 0.73
C LYS A 198 -15.78 15.20 1.13
N ILE A 199 -14.77 14.73 0.41
CA ILE A 199 -13.41 15.24 0.52
C ILE A 199 -13.11 16.24 -0.63
N LYS A 200 -12.13 17.11 -0.40
CA LYS A 200 -11.65 18.01 -1.46
C LYS A 200 -11.01 17.20 -2.59
N GLU A 201 -11.50 17.38 -3.81
CA GLU A 201 -10.93 16.76 -5.01
C GLU A 201 -9.60 17.42 -5.42
N ASN A 202 -8.87 16.76 -6.32
CA ASN A 202 -7.64 17.25 -6.96
C ASN A 202 -6.52 17.56 -5.95
N GLN A 203 -6.32 16.63 -5.01
CA GLN A 203 -5.26 16.71 -4.01
C GLN A 203 -4.50 15.40 -3.83
N THR A 204 -3.26 15.50 -3.35
CA THR A 204 -2.47 14.37 -2.87
C THR A 204 -2.43 14.39 -1.35
N ILE A 205 -2.85 13.30 -0.73
CA ILE A 205 -2.84 13.09 0.72
C ILE A 205 -1.69 12.16 1.06
N VAL A 206 -0.73 12.65 1.82
CA VAL A 206 0.37 11.82 2.34
C VAL A 206 0.00 11.39 3.75
N LEU A 207 -0.06 10.06 3.96
CA LEU A 207 -0.42 9.49 5.26
C LEU A 207 0.83 9.04 5.99
N ASN A 208 1.22 9.80 7.00
CA ASN A 208 2.32 9.48 7.89
C ASN A 208 1.78 9.21 9.30
N GLY A 209 2.35 8.22 9.99
CA GLY A 209 2.13 8.07 11.42
C GLY A 209 2.68 9.25 12.22
N SER A 210 2.30 9.36 13.49
CA SER A 210 2.66 10.45 14.41
C SER A 210 4.15 10.52 14.71
N VAL A 211 4.83 9.36 14.74
CA VAL A 211 6.24 9.26 15.14
C VAL A 211 7.09 8.68 14.01
N GLY A 212 8.23 9.33 13.75
CA GLY A 212 9.19 8.89 12.76
C GLY A 212 10.34 8.09 13.37
N TYR A 213 10.62 6.90 12.82
CA TYR A 213 11.67 6.00 13.26
C TYR A 213 12.70 5.78 12.16
N SER A 214 14.00 5.88 12.47
CA SER A 214 15.01 5.15 11.70
C SER A 214 14.83 3.65 11.90
N PHE A 215 15.41 2.83 11.05
CA PHE A 215 15.31 1.36 11.22
C PHE A 215 15.87 0.90 12.57
N LYS A 216 16.98 1.52 13.01
CA LYS A 216 17.59 1.23 14.32
C LYS A 216 16.69 1.66 15.49
N GLU A 217 16.09 2.87 15.42
CA GLU A 217 15.16 3.34 16.46
C GLU A 217 13.93 2.44 16.57
N LEU A 218 13.42 1.92 15.45
CA LEU A 218 12.32 0.95 15.44
C LEU A 218 12.72 -0.33 16.20
N LEU A 219 13.88 -0.92 15.90
CA LEU A 219 14.35 -2.13 16.57
C LEU A 219 14.59 -1.92 18.08
N LEU A 220 15.17 -0.78 18.47
CA LEU A 220 15.36 -0.44 19.89
C LEU A 220 14.03 -0.21 20.62
N MET A 221 13.03 0.36 19.96
CA MET A 221 11.70 0.50 20.52
C MET A 221 11.03 -0.86 20.71
N ILE A 222 11.14 -1.78 19.73
CA ILE A 222 10.63 -3.15 19.85
C ILE A 222 11.34 -3.91 20.98
N GLU A 223 12.67 -3.78 21.13
CA GLU A 223 13.43 -4.36 22.25
C GLU A 223 12.88 -3.89 23.60
N ARG A 224 12.65 -2.58 23.75
CA ARG A 224 12.11 -1.98 24.97
C ARG A 224 10.72 -2.51 25.30
N VAL A 225 9.83 -2.59 24.31
CA VAL A 225 8.44 -3.01 24.52
C VAL A 225 8.32 -4.50 24.75
N SER A 226 9.08 -5.31 24.01
CA SER A 226 9.03 -6.78 24.13
C SER A 226 9.80 -7.30 25.36
N GLY A 227 10.75 -6.52 25.88
CA GLY A 227 11.68 -6.97 26.91
C GLY A 227 12.68 -8.03 26.43
N ARG A 228 12.71 -8.35 25.14
CA ARG A 228 13.59 -9.37 24.54
C ARG A 228 14.76 -8.73 23.84
N LYS A 229 16.00 -9.12 24.23
CA LYS A 229 17.24 -8.54 23.71
C LYS A 229 17.37 -8.71 22.20
N ILE A 230 17.66 -7.62 21.50
CA ILE A 230 17.93 -7.57 20.06
C ILE A 230 19.40 -7.26 19.81
N THR A 231 20.10 -8.13 19.08
CA THR A 231 21.44 -7.88 18.59
C THR A 231 21.38 -7.27 17.20
N ILE A 232 21.64 -5.97 17.09
CA ILE A 232 21.56 -5.23 15.84
C ILE A 232 22.88 -5.36 15.07
N VAL A 233 22.83 -5.95 13.87
CA VAL A 233 23.96 -6.08 12.95
C VAL A 233 23.78 -5.10 11.79
N LEU A 234 24.70 -4.13 11.68
CA LEU A 234 24.67 -3.12 10.62
C LEU A 234 25.14 -3.72 9.28
N ILE A 235 24.30 -3.60 8.25
CA ILE A 235 24.60 -4.07 6.91
C ILE A 235 24.94 -2.89 6.01
N PRO A 236 26.17 -2.78 5.47
CA PRO A 236 26.55 -1.70 4.57
C PRO A 236 25.75 -1.74 3.27
N ARG A 237 25.47 -0.55 2.70
CA ARG A 237 24.69 -0.42 1.44
C ARG A 237 25.27 -1.25 0.29
N TRP A 238 26.62 -1.30 0.15
CA TRP A 238 27.27 -2.07 -0.91
C TRP A 238 26.98 -3.57 -0.80
N PHE A 239 26.91 -4.10 0.44
CA PHE A 239 26.58 -5.52 0.67
C PHE A 239 25.13 -5.82 0.28
N LEU A 240 24.18 -4.95 0.64
CA LEU A 240 22.78 -5.07 0.21
C LEU A 240 22.66 -5.06 -1.31
N GLY A 241 23.45 -4.22 -1.99
CA GLY A 241 23.54 -4.19 -3.45
C GLY A 241 24.04 -5.53 -4.03
N LEU A 242 25.07 -6.12 -3.41
CA LEU A 242 25.59 -7.44 -3.81
C LEU A 242 24.54 -8.55 -3.63
N VAL A 243 23.87 -8.60 -2.46
CA VAL A 243 22.77 -9.53 -2.19
C VAL A 243 21.67 -9.37 -3.25
N GLY A 244 21.33 -8.14 -3.61
CA GLY A 244 20.35 -7.86 -4.65
C GLY A 244 20.77 -8.36 -6.06
N ILE A 245 22.06 -8.36 -6.40
CA ILE A 245 22.57 -8.92 -7.66
C ILE A 245 22.48 -10.45 -7.60
N VAL A 246 22.94 -11.06 -6.51
CA VAL A 246 22.93 -12.51 -6.32
C VAL A 246 21.51 -13.06 -6.32
N SER A 247 20.54 -12.35 -5.73
CA SER A 247 19.13 -12.77 -5.71
C SER A 247 18.50 -12.89 -7.10
N LYS A 248 18.99 -12.14 -8.08
CA LYS A 248 18.56 -12.25 -9.48
C LYS A 248 19.08 -13.52 -10.17
N LEU A 249 20.23 -14.00 -9.73
CA LEU A 249 20.91 -15.15 -10.33
C LEU A 249 20.46 -16.49 -9.71
N LEU A 250 19.95 -16.46 -8.48
CA LEU A 250 19.49 -17.64 -7.78
C LEU A 250 17.98 -17.88 -8.01
N PRO A 251 17.55 -19.12 -8.25
CA PRO A 251 16.13 -19.47 -8.37
C PRO A 251 15.38 -19.38 -7.03
N MET A 252 16.08 -19.13 -5.92
CA MET A 252 15.50 -19.06 -4.58
C MET A 252 14.90 -17.69 -4.32
N ASP A 253 13.74 -17.67 -3.68
CA ASP A 253 13.16 -16.45 -3.13
C ASP A 253 13.77 -16.21 -1.73
N ILE A 254 14.73 -15.28 -1.67
CA ILE A 254 15.37 -14.89 -0.40
C ILE A 254 14.57 -13.82 0.34
N GLY A 255 13.33 -13.54 -0.10
CA GLY A 255 12.47 -12.52 0.51
C GLY A 255 12.94 -11.08 0.33
N PHE A 256 13.97 -10.86 -0.51
CA PHE A 256 14.56 -9.56 -0.75
C PHE A 256 14.70 -9.30 -2.25
N VAL A 257 14.18 -8.16 -2.73
CA VAL A 257 14.31 -7.73 -4.12
C VAL A 257 15.20 -6.50 -4.22
N PRO A 258 16.04 -6.39 -5.27
CA PRO A 258 16.99 -5.27 -5.44
C PRO A 258 16.35 -3.88 -5.38
N ASP A 259 15.11 -3.77 -5.84
CA ASP A 259 14.33 -2.55 -5.84
C ASP A 259 14.07 -2.00 -4.42
N GLN A 260 13.99 -2.88 -3.41
CA GLN A 260 13.82 -2.48 -2.01
C GLN A 260 15.00 -1.65 -1.50
N VAL A 261 16.23 -1.89 -1.98
CA VAL A 261 17.40 -1.08 -1.60
C VAL A 261 17.21 0.36 -2.05
N ALA A 262 16.81 0.58 -3.31
CA ALA A 262 16.56 1.92 -3.82
C ALA A 262 15.48 2.65 -2.99
N ARG A 263 14.35 1.97 -2.69
CA ARG A 263 13.28 2.52 -1.85
C ARG A 263 13.75 2.89 -0.45
N LEU A 264 14.60 2.05 0.15
CA LEU A 264 15.10 2.24 1.50
C LEU A 264 15.96 3.50 1.62
N TYR A 265 16.82 3.75 0.61
CA TYR A 265 17.75 4.90 0.59
C TYR A 265 17.20 6.14 -0.13
N SER A 266 16.00 6.09 -0.69
CA SER A 266 15.38 7.25 -1.32
C SER A 266 14.95 8.30 -0.30
N LYS A 267 15.02 9.58 -0.72
CA LYS A 267 14.41 10.67 0.04
C LYS A 267 12.90 10.54 -0.03
N LYS A 268 12.25 10.57 1.11
CA LYS A 268 10.80 10.46 1.23
C LYS A 268 10.22 11.81 1.64
N THR A 269 9.13 12.21 1.01
CA THR A 269 8.41 13.42 1.40
C THR A 269 7.76 13.20 2.76
N TYR A 270 8.04 14.11 3.69
CA TYR A 270 7.34 14.22 4.95
C TYR A 270 6.37 15.40 4.88
N THR A 271 5.14 15.16 5.25
CA THR A 271 4.14 16.18 5.54
C THR A 271 3.73 16.05 7.00
N GLU A 272 2.92 16.94 7.50
CA GLU A 272 2.38 16.83 8.85
C GLU A 272 1.78 15.44 9.08
N ALA A 273 1.96 14.92 10.30
CA ALA A 273 1.44 13.61 10.67
C ALA A 273 -0.08 13.57 10.52
N ALA A 274 -0.60 12.48 9.96
CA ALA A 274 -2.02 12.22 10.04
C ALA A 274 -2.42 12.04 11.52
N LYS A 275 -3.66 12.33 11.84
CA LYS A 275 -4.20 11.98 13.16
C LYS A 275 -4.26 10.45 13.24
N THR A 276 -3.38 9.88 14.06
CA THR A 276 -3.33 8.43 14.29
C THR A 276 -4.21 8.06 15.49
N THR A 277 -4.98 7.00 15.35
CA THR A 277 -5.82 6.45 16.41
C THR A 277 -5.13 5.32 17.16
N VAL A 278 -4.23 4.61 16.48
CA VAL A 278 -3.45 3.51 17.04
C VAL A 278 -1.96 3.85 16.95
N GLU A 279 -1.30 3.94 18.08
CA GLU A 279 0.14 4.17 18.16
C GLU A 279 0.91 2.86 17.99
N LEU A 280 2.01 2.88 17.23
CA LEU A 280 2.82 1.69 16.93
C LEU A 280 3.32 0.98 18.20
N GLU A 281 3.75 1.75 19.20
CA GLU A 281 4.26 1.21 20.46
C GLU A 281 3.17 0.43 21.21
N SER A 282 1.96 0.97 21.29
CA SER A 282 0.79 0.31 21.89
C SER A 282 0.42 -0.97 21.15
N TYR A 283 0.41 -0.92 19.81
CA TYR A 283 0.14 -2.09 18.97
C TYR A 283 1.13 -3.23 19.20
N ILE A 284 2.44 -2.92 19.27
CA ILE A 284 3.48 -3.91 19.56
C ILE A 284 3.28 -4.49 20.97
N GLY A 285 2.95 -3.64 21.96
CA GLY A 285 2.64 -4.08 23.34
C GLY A 285 1.50 -5.09 23.39
N GLU A 286 0.45 -4.88 22.61
CA GLU A 286 -0.68 -5.83 22.51
C GLU A 286 -0.27 -7.18 21.89
N ILE A 287 0.58 -7.17 20.84
CA ILE A 287 1.09 -8.42 20.25
C ILE A 287 1.90 -9.21 21.28
N VAL A 288 2.81 -8.53 21.98
CA VAL A 288 3.66 -9.16 23.00
C VAL A 288 2.79 -9.77 24.13
N LYS A 289 1.77 -9.04 24.58
CA LYS A 289 0.85 -9.52 25.60
C LYS A 289 0.13 -10.80 25.15
N ARG A 290 -0.43 -10.82 23.93
CA ARG A 290 -1.10 -12.00 23.36
C ARG A 290 -0.17 -13.21 23.24
N GLN A 291 1.11 -12.99 22.88
CA GLN A 291 2.12 -14.08 22.82
C GLN A 291 2.48 -14.65 24.19
N ASN A 292 2.36 -13.88 25.26
CA ASN A 292 2.67 -14.34 26.61
C ASN A 292 1.47 -15.02 27.32
N GLU A 293 0.26 -14.80 26.82
CA GLU A 293 -1.00 -15.37 27.34
C GLU A 293 -1.40 -16.69 26.64
N GLY A 294 -0.83 -17.03 25.50
CA GLY A 294 -1.08 -18.26 24.73
C GLY A 294 0.04 -19.26 24.80
#